data_171c3a8bfab95ca44e98833556212a00
#
_entry.id   171c3a8bfab95ca44e98833556212a00
#
_cell.length_a   1.000
_cell.length_b   1.000
_cell.length_c   1.000
_cell.angle_alpha   90.00
_cell.angle_beta   90.00
_cell.angle_gamma   90.00
#
_symmetry.space_group_name_H-M   'P 1'
#
loop_
_entity.id
_entity.type
_entity.pdbx_description
1 polymer ?
#
loop_
_entity_poly.entity_id
_entity_poly.type
_entity_poly.pdbx_seq_one_letter_code
_entity_poly.pdbx_strand_id
1 'polypeptide(L)'
;MASLTISNLYKSFGAVEALKGIDLSIEDGGFLVLVGPSGCGKSTLLNSIAGLEEITSGEIMIGDNSVAGLHPSKRNIAMVFQSYALYPNMTVSQNISFGMEMQGIEKDERTKAVKKVADTLQISELLDRKPGQLSGGQRQRVAMGRAIVREPEVFLFDEPLSNLDAKLRIDMRTEIKRLHQRLGSTIIYVTHDQIEAMTLATKIAVLKDGCIQQYGSPYEIYNNPSNMFVASFMGAPSMNLIEGKVKKVGDSIEFKMKISSGDNVSLPVSDVEGLESYIDKLVVCGIRPEAITDLELLSNNSNAEVVEKELLVDVVEPAGSDTFAILELGEKQVVARLNGNSRVSAGEKVKLTFNLSQTVFFDKKTEERIR
;
A
#
# COMPACT_ATOMS: atom_id res chain seq x y z
N MET A 1 2.62 11.55 -21.93
CA MET A 1 2.16 10.56 -20.96
C MET A 1 0.68 10.75 -20.75
N ALA A 2 -0.02 9.83 -20.16
CA ALA A 2 -1.47 9.89 -20.12
C ALA A 2 -2.03 9.55 -18.74
N SER A 3 -3.18 10.11 -18.41
CA SER A 3 -4.00 9.69 -17.27
C SER A 3 -4.61 8.31 -17.53
N LEU A 4 -5.00 7.61 -16.46
CA LEU A 4 -5.83 6.41 -16.56
C LEU A 4 -7.14 6.66 -15.82
N THR A 5 -8.26 6.35 -16.46
CA THR A 5 -9.59 6.38 -15.83
C THR A 5 -10.30 5.06 -16.07
N ILE A 6 -10.86 4.49 -15.01
CA ILE A 6 -11.66 3.28 -15.05
C ILE A 6 -13.02 3.61 -14.48
N SER A 7 -14.08 3.26 -15.21
CA SER A 7 -15.46 3.57 -14.83
C SER A 7 -16.31 2.32 -14.83
N ASN A 8 -16.90 2.04 -13.67
CA ASN A 8 -17.88 0.96 -13.44
C ASN A 8 -17.43 -0.39 -14.04
N LEU A 9 -16.17 -0.78 -13.80
CA LEU A 9 -15.56 -1.94 -14.41
C LEU A 9 -15.93 -3.21 -13.66
N TYR A 10 -16.48 -4.17 -14.42
CA TYR A 10 -16.79 -5.53 -13.97
C TYR A 10 -15.98 -6.56 -14.74
N LYS A 11 -15.53 -7.59 -14.02
CA LYS A 11 -14.92 -8.79 -14.62
C LYS A 11 -15.43 -10.03 -13.92
N SER A 12 -16.00 -10.95 -14.72
CA SER A 12 -16.44 -12.26 -14.24
C SER A 12 -15.71 -13.39 -14.97
N PHE A 13 -15.42 -14.47 -14.27
CA PHE A 13 -14.94 -15.74 -14.77
C PHE A 13 -16.02 -16.80 -14.50
N GLY A 14 -16.86 -17.07 -15.48
CA GLY A 14 -18.04 -17.90 -15.28
C GLY A 14 -18.96 -17.31 -14.21
N ALA A 15 -19.18 -18.02 -13.12
CA ALA A 15 -20.03 -17.58 -12.01
C ALA A 15 -19.31 -16.70 -10.96
N VAL A 16 -17.98 -16.52 -11.08
CA VAL A 16 -17.20 -15.77 -10.10
C VAL A 16 -16.97 -14.35 -10.59
N GLU A 17 -17.53 -13.37 -9.89
CA GLU A 17 -17.23 -11.94 -10.11
C GLU A 17 -15.92 -11.58 -9.42
N ALA A 18 -14.87 -11.40 -10.23
CA ALA A 18 -13.53 -11.06 -9.76
C ALA A 18 -13.35 -9.56 -9.53
N LEU A 19 -14.04 -8.71 -10.29
CA LEU A 19 -14.09 -7.25 -10.12
C LEU A 19 -15.56 -6.80 -10.17
N LYS A 20 -15.93 -5.91 -9.26
CA LYS A 20 -17.32 -5.53 -8.97
C LYS A 20 -17.47 -4.01 -8.92
N GLY A 21 -17.67 -3.38 -10.10
CA GLY A 21 -17.91 -1.94 -10.19
C GLY A 21 -16.69 -1.13 -9.72
N ILE A 22 -15.54 -1.35 -10.34
CA ILE A 22 -14.32 -0.60 -10.03
C ILE A 22 -14.38 0.77 -10.69
N ASP A 23 -14.34 1.82 -9.86
CA ASP A 23 -14.14 3.20 -10.27
C ASP A 23 -12.78 3.69 -9.74
N LEU A 24 -11.93 4.20 -10.64
CA LEU A 24 -10.57 4.59 -10.30
C LEU A 24 -10.03 5.57 -11.33
N SER A 25 -9.31 6.60 -10.88
CA SER A 25 -8.61 7.50 -11.79
C SER A 25 -7.24 7.88 -11.25
N ILE A 26 -6.27 8.01 -12.13
CA ILE A 26 -4.94 8.53 -11.83
C ILE A 26 -4.56 9.58 -12.87
N GLU A 27 -4.08 10.71 -12.41
CA GLU A 27 -3.63 11.79 -13.26
C GLU A 27 -2.34 11.42 -14.01
N ASP A 28 -2.06 12.15 -15.08
CA ASP A 28 -0.78 12.01 -15.82
C ASP A 28 0.41 12.20 -14.87
N GLY A 29 1.38 11.30 -14.98
CA GLY A 29 2.56 11.27 -14.13
C GLY A 29 2.30 10.75 -12.71
N GLY A 30 1.11 10.25 -12.39
CA GLY A 30 0.79 9.68 -11.08
C GLY A 30 1.35 8.26 -10.89
N PHE A 31 1.54 7.89 -9.63
CA PHE A 31 1.95 6.55 -9.21
C PHE A 31 0.82 5.90 -8.40
N LEU A 32 0.05 5.03 -9.03
CA LEU A 32 -1.03 4.29 -8.39
C LEU A 32 -0.53 2.93 -7.89
N VAL A 33 -0.76 2.64 -6.62
CA VAL A 33 -0.50 1.30 -6.07
C VAL A 33 -1.80 0.59 -5.74
N LEU A 34 -1.94 -0.62 -6.24
CA LEU A 34 -3.04 -1.54 -5.93
C LEU A 34 -2.57 -2.51 -4.84
N VAL A 35 -3.23 -2.47 -3.68
CA VAL A 35 -2.93 -3.35 -2.54
C VAL A 35 -4.17 -4.11 -2.09
N GLY A 36 -3.98 -5.22 -1.39
CA GLY A 36 -5.05 -6.04 -0.83
C GLY A 36 -4.61 -7.48 -0.64
N PRO A 37 -5.44 -8.32 0.00
CA PRO A 37 -5.16 -9.74 0.22
C PRO A 37 -4.97 -10.51 -1.09
N SER A 38 -4.40 -11.71 -1.00
CA SER A 38 -4.32 -12.61 -2.15
C SER A 38 -5.72 -12.94 -2.67
N GLY A 39 -5.90 -12.93 -3.99
CA GLY A 39 -7.18 -13.24 -4.62
C GLY A 39 -8.22 -12.10 -4.64
N CYS A 40 -7.91 -10.89 -4.15
CA CYS A 40 -8.87 -9.77 -4.13
C CYS A 40 -9.09 -9.07 -5.49
N GLY A 41 -8.42 -9.50 -6.58
CA GLY A 41 -8.64 -8.96 -7.92
C GLY A 41 -7.54 -8.05 -8.46
N LYS A 42 -6.43 -7.78 -7.75
CA LYS A 42 -5.35 -6.86 -8.17
C LYS A 42 -4.77 -7.20 -9.55
N SER A 43 -4.25 -8.42 -9.72
CA SER A 43 -3.68 -8.87 -10.99
C SER A 43 -4.74 -8.97 -12.09
N THR A 44 -5.99 -9.30 -11.74
CA THR A 44 -7.11 -9.27 -12.69
C THR A 44 -7.35 -7.85 -13.20
N LEU A 45 -7.36 -6.85 -12.31
CA LEU A 45 -7.50 -5.44 -12.68
C LEU A 45 -6.31 -4.98 -13.55
N LEU A 46 -5.09 -5.30 -13.16
CA LEU A 46 -3.89 -4.98 -13.94
C LEU A 46 -3.93 -5.60 -15.34
N ASN A 47 -4.31 -6.88 -15.44
CA ASN A 47 -4.43 -7.59 -16.71
C ASN A 47 -5.58 -7.05 -17.59
N SER A 48 -6.66 -6.58 -16.97
CA SER A 48 -7.76 -5.91 -17.70
C SER A 48 -7.28 -4.58 -18.30
N ILE A 49 -6.49 -3.79 -17.55
CA ILE A 49 -5.86 -2.57 -18.05
C ILE A 49 -4.88 -2.91 -19.19
N ALA A 50 -4.11 -3.99 -19.04
CA ALA A 50 -3.17 -4.45 -20.06
C ALA A 50 -3.88 -4.99 -21.34
N GLY A 51 -5.14 -5.37 -21.24
CA GLY A 51 -5.88 -6.06 -22.32
C GLY A 51 -5.52 -7.53 -22.46
N LEU A 52 -4.88 -8.10 -21.45
CA LEU A 52 -4.62 -9.53 -21.33
C LEU A 52 -5.86 -10.30 -20.86
N GLU A 53 -6.77 -9.60 -20.17
CA GLU A 53 -8.09 -10.08 -19.78
C GLU A 53 -9.17 -9.14 -20.32
N GLU A 54 -10.17 -9.70 -21.00
CA GLU A 54 -11.33 -8.94 -21.44
C GLU A 54 -12.22 -8.57 -20.25
N ILE A 55 -12.70 -7.34 -20.21
CA ILE A 55 -13.66 -6.89 -19.21
C ILE A 55 -15.06 -7.41 -19.53
N THR A 56 -15.90 -7.62 -18.51
CA THR A 56 -17.29 -8.03 -18.70
C THR A 56 -18.17 -6.81 -19.07
N SER A 57 -17.93 -5.68 -18.39
CA SER A 57 -18.57 -4.39 -18.69
C SER A 57 -17.78 -3.25 -18.06
N GLY A 58 -18.14 -2.01 -18.37
CA GLY A 58 -17.46 -0.80 -17.92
C GLY A 58 -16.50 -0.25 -18.97
N GLU A 59 -15.67 0.72 -18.57
CA GLU A 59 -14.78 1.42 -19.48
C GLU A 59 -13.39 1.59 -18.88
N ILE A 60 -12.37 1.59 -19.74
CA ILE A 60 -10.97 1.90 -19.41
C ILE A 60 -10.49 2.94 -20.43
N MET A 61 -10.09 4.11 -19.93
CA MET A 61 -9.55 5.21 -20.72
C MET A 61 -8.07 5.40 -20.41
N ILE A 62 -7.23 5.57 -21.41
CA ILE A 62 -5.85 6.04 -21.32
C ILE A 62 -5.78 7.37 -22.05
N GLY A 63 -5.52 8.46 -21.31
CA GLY A 63 -5.77 9.80 -21.81
C GLY A 63 -7.23 9.95 -22.26
N ASP A 64 -7.43 10.44 -23.47
CA ASP A 64 -8.75 10.62 -24.07
C ASP A 64 -9.24 9.39 -24.87
N ASN A 65 -8.48 8.28 -24.87
CA ASN A 65 -8.77 7.13 -25.71
C ASN A 65 -9.35 5.98 -24.89
N SER A 66 -10.50 5.46 -25.30
CA SER A 66 -11.04 4.20 -24.78
C SER A 66 -10.20 3.03 -25.28
N VAL A 67 -9.71 2.23 -24.34
CA VAL A 67 -8.89 1.03 -24.65
C VAL A 67 -9.63 -0.28 -24.37
N ALA A 68 -10.87 -0.21 -23.90
CA ALA A 68 -11.74 -1.37 -23.74
C ALA A 68 -11.88 -2.12 -25.07
N GLY A 69 -11.65 -3.43 -25.08
CA GLY A 69 -11.70 -4.24 -26.30
C GLY A 69 -10.49 -4.11 -27.24
N LEU A 70 -9.54 -3.19 -27.01
CA LEU A 70 -8.33 -3.11 -27.81
C LEU A 70 -7.35 -4.23 -27.45
N HIS A 71 -6.70 -4.79 -28.46
CA HIS A 71 -5.60 -5.74 -28.27
C HIS A 71 -4.43 -5.05 -27.50
N PRO A 72 -3.70 -5.75 -26.60
CA PRO A 72 -2.60 -5.17 -25.79
C PRO A 72 -1.58 -4.35 -26.59
N SER A 73 -1.24 -4.78 -27.81
CA SER A 73 -0.27 -4.07 -28.66
C SER A 73 -0.71 -2.68 -29.13
N LYS A 74 -2.02 -2.37 -29.00
CA LYS A 74 -2.60 -1.09 -29.40
C LYS A 74 -2.89 -0.14 -28.24
N ARG A 75 -2.61 -0.56 -27.00
CA ARG A 75 -2.91 0.23 -25.79
C ARG A 75 -1.81 1.21 -25.38
N ASN A 76 -0.68 1.22 -26.09
CA ASN A 76 0.51 2.03 -25.76
C ASN A 76 0.98 1.92 -24.30
N ILE A 77 1.00 0.69 -23.80
CA ILE A 77 1.42 0.34 -22.44
C ILE A 77 2.67 -0.56 -22.46
N ALA A 78 3.38 -0.58 -21.35
CA ALA A 78 4.43 -1.58 -21.10
C ALA A 78 4.20 -2.25 -19.76
N MET A 79 4.38 -3.59 -19.71
CA MET A 79 4.16 -4.39 -18.51
C MET A 79 5.46 -5.07 -18.07
N VAL A 80 5.73 -4.98 -16.77
CA VAL A 80 6.79 -5.72 -16.08
C VAL A 80 6.13 -6.78 -15.22
N PHE A 81 6.39 -8.04 -15.55
CA PHE A 81 5.82 -9.21 -14.87
C PHE A 81 6.63 -9.59 -13.63
N GLN A 82 6.00 -10.24 -12.68
CA GLN A 82 6.61 -10.79 -11.47
C GLN A 82 7.80 -11.72 -11.77
N SER A 83 7.75 -12.50 -12.85
CA SER A 83 8.82 -13.40 -13.29
C SER A 83 9.89 -12.71 -14.14
N TYR A 84 9.79 -11.38 -14.31
CA TYR A 84 10.61 -10.58 -15.25
C TYR A 84 10.39 -10.92 -16.72
N ALA A 85 10.01 -12.15 -17.05
CA ALA A 85 9.71 -12.68 -18.38
C ALA A 85 10.82 -12.36 -19.43
N LEU A 86 12.11 -12.44 -19.04
CA LEU A 86 13.23 -12.21 -19.93
C LEU A 86 13.43 -13.41 -20.88
N TYR A 87 13.81 -13.12 -22.11
CA TYR A 87 14.17 -14.15 -23.10
C TYR A 87 15.54 -14.75 -22.73
N PRO A 88 15.61 -16.03 -22.31
CA PRO A 88 16.82 -16.59 -21.69
C PRO A 88 17.99 -16.75 -22.66
N ASN A 89 17.71 -16.90 -23.95
CA ASN A 89 18.71 -17.10 -25.01
C ASN A 89 19.24 -15.77 -25.58
N MET A 90 18.62 -14.64 -25.28
CA MET A 90 19.00 -13.32 -25.75
C MET A 90 19.90 -12.61 -24.73
N THR A 91 20.81 -11.77 -25.20
CA THR A 91 21.60 -10.88 -24.34
C THR A 91 20.70 -9.80 -23.72
N VAL A 92 21.23 -9.03 -22.75
CA VAL A 92 20.56 -7.86 -22.17
C VAL A 92 20.19 -6.85 -23.27
N SER A 93 21.13 -6.52 -24.15
CA SER A 93 20.90 -5.61 -25.28
C SER A 93 19.75 -6.11 -26.17
N GLN A 94 19.75 -7.39 -26.52
CA GLN A 94 18.70 -8.00 -27.33
C GLN A 94 17.34 -8.02 -26.61
N ASN A 95 17.32 -8.34 -25.31
CA ASN A 95 16.10 -8.30 -24.52
C ASN A 95 15.47 -6.90 -24.53
N ILE A 96 16.27 -5.86 -24.34
CA ILE A 96 15.79 -4.47 -24.32
C ILE A 96 15.29 -4.06 -25.70
N SER A 97 16.04 -4.36 -26.77
CA SER A 97 15.72 -3.91 -28.13
C SER A 97 14.62 -4.74 -28.82
N PHE A 98 14.25 -5.91 -28.30
CA PHE A 98 13.35 -6.85 -28.98
C PHE A 98 12.02 -6.23 -29.45
N GLY A 99 11.39 -5.43 -28.58
CA GLY A 99 10.12 -4.77 -28.94
C GLY A 99 10.27 -3.79 -30.09
N MET A 100 11.37 -3.06 -30.14
CA MET A 100 11.70 -2.13 -31.24
C MET A 100 12.00 -2.88 -32.56
N GLU A 101 12.65 -4.04 -32.44
CA GLU A 101 12.93 -4.90 -33.59
C GLU A 101 11.65 -5.43 -34.25
N MET A 102 10.68 -5.84 -33.42
CA MET A 102 9.38 -6.29 -33.92
C MET A 102 8.55 -5.16 -34.57
N GLN A 103 8.84 -3.92 -34.23
CA GLN A 103 8.25 -2.72 -34.86
C GLN A 103 9.01 -2.29 -36.14
N GLY A 104 10.10 -2.99 -36.49
CA GLY A 104 10.88 -2.66 -37.69
C GLY A 104 11.80 -1.46 -37.54
N ILE A 105 12.10 -1.02 -36.31
CA ILE A 105 13.00 0.13 -36.06
C ILE A 105 14.43 -0.23 -36.48
N GLU A 106 15.10 0.68 -37.18
CA GLU A 106 16.45 0.52 -37.68
C GLU A 106 17.47 0.20 -36.58
N LYS A 107 18.49 -0.63 -36.92
CA LYS A 107 19.48 -1.15 -35.97
C LYS A 107 20.22 -0.04 -35.21
N ASP A 108 20.60 1.02 -35.91
CA ASP A 108 21.40 2.11 -35.33
C ASP A 108 20.56 2.92 -34.31
N GLU A 109 19.28 3.12 -34.59
CA GLU A 109 18.33 3.75 -33.70
C GLU A 109 18.10 2.89 -32.45
N ARG A 110 17.86 1.59 -32.62
CA ARG A 110 17.74 0.64 -31.52
C ARG A 110 18.99 0.66 -30.62
N THR A 111 20.18 0.67 -31.20
CA THR A 111 21.45 0.69 -30.45
C THR A 111 21.57 1.96 -29.59
N LYS A 112 21.21 3.13 -30.14
CA LYS A 112 21.21 4.39 -29.40
C LYS A 112 20.20 4.38 -28.25
N ALA A 113 18.97 3.89 -28.49
CA ALA A 113 17.92 3.79 -27.49
C ALA A 113 18.32 2.84 -26.35
N VAL A 114 18.84 1.65 -26.69
CA VAL A 114 19.35 0.67 -25.70
C VAL A 114 20.45 1.27 -24.83
N LYS A 115 21.41 1.99 -25.42
CA LYS A 115 22.48 2.63 -24.67
C LYS A 115 21.93 3.66 -23.68
N LYS A 116 21.04 4.56 -24.13
CA LYS A 116 20.39 5.58 -23.29
C LYS A 116 19.66 4.95 -22.09
N VAL A 117 18.90 3.87 -22.34
CA VAL A 117 18.16 3.16 -21.29
C VAL A 117 19.11 2.42 -20.35
N ALA A 118 20.15 1.77 -20.89
CA ALA A 118 21.13 1.05 -20.08
C ALA A 118 21.91 1.98 -19.14
N ASP A 119 22.30 3.16 -19.62
CA ASP A 119 22.95 4.20 -18.82
C ASP A 119 21.99 4.71 -17.71
N THR A 120 20.72 4.93 -18.05
CA THR A 120 19.68 5.34 -17.07
C THR A 120 19.51 4.32 -15.95
N LEU A 121 19.57 3.03 -16.27
CA LEU A 121 19.38 1.91 -15.33
C LEU A 121 20.69 1.40 -14.72
N GLN A 122 21.84 1.97 -15.09
CA GLN A 122 23.18 1.56 -14.61
C GLN A 122 23.46 0.08 -14.89
N ILE A 123 23.18 -0.37 -16.13
CA ILE A 123 23.41 -1.74 -16.61
C ILE A 123 24.22 -1.79 -17.90
N SER A 124 24.91 -0.71 -18.26
CA SER A 124 25.67 -0.59 -19.53
C SER A 124 26.77 -1.66 -19.68
N GLU A 125 27.40 -2.06 -18.56
CA GLU A 125 28.40 -3.14 -18.51
C GLU A 125 27.80 -4.57 -18.65
N LEU A 126 26.47 -4.70 -18.60
CA LEU A 126 25.79 -5.98 -18.65
C LEU A 126 25.19 -6.31 -20.02
N LEU A 127 25.31 -5.40 -21.01
CA LEU A 127 24.60 -5.48 -22.30
C LEU A 127 24.85 -6.78 -23.08
N ASP A 128 26.04 -7.36 -22.95
CA ASP A 128 26.40 -8.59 -23.64
C ASP A 128 26.12 -9.87 -22.85
N ARG A 129 25.68 -9.75 -21.57
CA ARG A 129 25.36 -10.89 -20.74
C ARG A 129 23.96 -11.45 -21.05
N LYS A 130 23.75 -12.72 -20.73
CA LYS A 130 22.44 -13.40 -20.77
C LYS A 130 21.78 -13.39 -19.39
N PRO A 131 20.44 -13.51 -19.31
CA PRO A 131 19.70 -13.49 -18.05
C PRO A 131 20.21 -14.45 -16.97
N GLY A 132 20.68 -15.64 -17.35
CA GLY A 132 21.27 -16.61 -16.40
C GLY A 132 22.56 -16.16 -15.72
N GLN A 133 23.22 -15.11 -16.22
CA GLN A 133 24.46 -14.55 -15.68
C GLN A 133 24.21 -13.32 -14.80
N LEU A 134 22.92 -12.99 -14.52
CA LEU A 134 22.49 -11.78 -13.82
C LEU A 134 21.94 -12.12 -12.44
N SER A 135 22.17 -11.22 -11.48
CA SER A 135 21.45 -11.24 -10.19
C SER A 135 19.97 -10.92 -10.36
N GLY A 136 19.16 -11.16 -9.32
CA GLY A 136 17.72 -10.83 -9.33
C GLY A 136 17.45 -9.36 -9.66
N GLY A 137 18.13 -8.42 -8.99
CA GLY A 137 17.98 -6.99 -9.25
C GLY A 137 18.48 -6.56 -10.64
N GLN A 138 19.53 -7.21 -11.16
CA GLN A 138 19.98 -6.96 -12.53
C GLN A 138 18.93 -7.43 -13.55
N ARG A 139 18.35 -8.62 -13.37
CA ARG A 139 17.25 -9.10 -14.23
C ARG A 139 16.05 -8.15 -14.19
N GLN A 140 15.70 -7.64 -13.02
CA GLN A 140 14.63 -6.66 -12.89
C GLN A 140 14.94 -5.37 -13.66
N ARG A 141 16.13 -4.79 -13.51
CA ARG A 141 16.53 -3.60 -14.28
C ARG A 141 16.47 -3.85 -15.80
N VAL A 142 16.83 -5.03 -16.25
CA VAL A 142 16.70 -5.41 -17.67
C VAL A 142 15.22 -5.46 -18.09
N ALA A 143 14.33 -6.02 -17.26
CA ALA A 143 12.90 -6.05 -17.54
C ALA A 143 12.29 -4.64 -17.59
N MET A 144 12.73 -3.75 -16.68
CA MET A 144 12.38 -2.33 -16.73
C MET A 144 12.91 -1.66 -17.99
N GLY A 145 14.16 -1.94 -18.40
CA GLY A 145 14.75 -1.42 -19.63
C GLY A 145 13.95 -1.79 -20.88
N ARG A 146 13.46 -3.03 -20.93
CA ARG A 146 12.59 -3.52 -22.00
C ARG A 146 11.25 -2.76 -22.06
N ALA A 147 10.72 -2.34 -20.89
CA ALA A 147 9.53 -1.53 -20.80
C ALA A 147 9.78 -0.07 -21.22
N ILE A 148 10.83 0.55 -20.68
CA ILE A 148 11.15 1.98 -20.85
C ILE A 148 11.51 2.31 -22.30
N VAL A 149 12.26 1.44 -22.97
CA VAL A 149 12.73 1.69 -24.36
C VAL A 149 11.58 1.90 -25.36
N ARG A 150 10.38 1.47 -25.01
CA ARG A 150 9.16 1.62 -25.82
C ARG A 150 8.46 2.96 -25.62
N GLU A 151 8.88 3.77 -24.65
CA GLU A 151 8.30 5.06 -24.28
C GLU A 151 6.76 5.00 -24.16
N PRO A 152 6.19 4.07 -23.34
CA PRO A 152 4.75 3.87 -23.24
C PRO A 152 4.10 5.04 -22.50
N GLU A 153 2.78 5.23 -22.70
CA GLU A 153 1.98 6.20 -21.97
C GLU A 153 1.77 5.80 -20.50
N VAL A 154 1.60 4.49 -20.25
CA VAL A 154 1.36 3.94 -18.91
C VAL A 154 2.23 2.70 -18.69
N PHE A 155 2.89 2.64 -17.52
CA PHE A 155 3.62 1.46 -17.06
C PHE A 155 2.78 0.63 -16.10
N LEU A 156 2.80 -0.68 -16.28
CA LEU A 156 2.14 -1.65 -15.42
C LEU A 156 3.17 -2.56 -14.76
N PHE A 157 3.15 -2.65 -13.45
CA PHE A 157 4.06 -3.50 -12.68
C PHE A 157 3.26 -4.52 -11.86
N ASP A 158 3.47 -5.81 -12.12
CA ASP A 158 2.84 -6.91 -11.39
C ASP A 158 3.84 -7.52 -10.39
N GLU A 159 3.76 -7.12 -9.14
CA GLU A 159 4.60 -7.55 -8.01
C GLU A 159 6.12 -7.64 -8.34
N PRO A 160 6.72 -6.59 -8.90
CA PRO A 160 8.07 -6.69 -9.49
C PRO A 160 9.18 -6.94 -8.47
N LEU A 161 8.95 -6.68 -7.17
CA LEU A 161 9.94 -6.83 -6.11
C LEU A 161 9.76 -8.09 -5.26
N SER A 162 8.71 -8.88 -5.48
CA SER A 162 8.33 -10.03 -4.63
C SER A 162 9.42 -11.13 -4.56
N ASN A 163 10.19 -11.32 -5.64
CA ASN A 163 11.22 -12.36 -5.76
C ASN A 163 12.63 -11.90 -5.30
N LEU A 164 12.74 -10.74 -4.64
CA LEU A 164 14.00 -10.18 -4.16
C LEU A 164 14.16 -10.36 -2.65
N ASP A 165 15.40 -10.52 -2.20
CA ASP A 165 15.75 -10.45 -0.78
C ASP A 165 15.46 -9.05 -0.19
N ALA A 166 15.38 -8.96 1.14
CA ALA A 166 14.96 -7.74 1.82
C ALA A 166 15.85 -6.51 1.52
N LYS A 167 17.17 -6.71 1.47
CA LYS A 167 18.13 -5.62 1.19
C LYS A 167 17.96 -5.11 -0.24
N LEU A 168 17.97 -6.03 -1.20
CA LEU A 168 17.81 -5.68 -2.61
C LEU A 168 16.45 -5.06 -2.90
N ARG A 169 15.38 -5.47 -2.20
CA ARG A 169 14.06 -4.86 -2.31
C ARG A 169 14.06 -3.39 -1.90
N ILE A 170 14.76 -3.02 -0.82
CA ILE A 170 14.91 -1.62 -0.39
C ILE A 170 15.62 -0.80 -1.47
N ASP A 171 16.74 -1.30 -2.00
CA ASP A 171 17.52 -0.62 -3.03
C ASP A 171 16.67 -0.42 -4.30
N MET A 172 15.99 -1.47 -4.76
CA MET A 172 15.18 -1.44 -5.96
C MET A 172 13.93 -0.55 -5.83
N ARG A 173 13.31 -0.50 -4.65
CA ARG A 173 12.23 0.45 -4.37
C ARG A 173 12.69 1.89 -4.53
N THR A 174 13.87 2.21 -4.00
CA THR A 174 14.48 3.54 -4.16
C THR A 174 14.75 3.85 -5.63
N GLU A 175 15.25 2.89 -6.40
CA GLU A 175 15.50 3.05 -7.83
C GLU A 175 14.20 3.26 -8.64
N ILE A 176 13.13 2.53 -8.33
CA ILE A 176 11.81 2.73 -8.96
C ILE A 176 11.30 4.15 -8.68
N LYS A 177 11.42 4.64 -7.45
CA LYS A 177 11.02 5.99 -7.09
C LYS A 177 11.81 7.06 -7.85
N ARG A 178 13.14 6.91 -7.93
CA ARG A 178 14.01 7.80 -8.71
C ARG A 178 13.67 7.77 -10.21
N LEU A 179 13.40 6.57 -10.73
CA LEU A 179 13.03 6.39 -12.12
C LEU A 179 11.69 7.10 -12.42
N HIS A 180 10.68 6.92 -11.57
CA HIS A 180 9.41 7.61 -11.70
C HIS A 180 9.60 9.14 -11.71
N GLN A 181 10.36 9.68 -10.74
CA GLN A 181 10.66 11.12 -10.68
C GLN A 181 11.36 11.65 -11.94
N ARG A 182 12.20 10.83 -12.56
CA ARG A 182 12.98 11.19 -13.77
C ARG A 182 12.14 11.12 -15.04
N LEU A 183 11.29 10.10 -15.15
CA LEU A 183 10.46 9.89 -16.33
C LEU A 183 9.15 10.68 -16.30
N GLY A 184 8.61 10.97 -15.10
CA GLY A 184 7.30 11.59 -14.93
C GLY A 184 6.15 10.73 -15.48
N SER A 185 6.34 9.42 -15.58
CA SER A 185 5.40 8.51 -16.25
C SER A 185 4.26 8.09 -15.33
N THR A 186 3.09 7.83 -15.89
CA THR A 186 1.98 7.19 -15.15
C THR A 186 2.29 5.73 -14.89
N ILE A 187 2.23 5.32 -13.63
CA ILE A 187 2.57 3.96 -13.19
C ILE A 187 1.39 3.36 -12.43
N ILE A 188 1.01 2.13 -12.78
CA ILE A 188 0.13 1.27 -12.00
C ILE A 188 0.96 0.10 -11.48
N TYR A 189 0.98 -0.07 -10.17
CA TYR A 189 1.86 -0.99 -9.46
C TYR A 189 1.06 -1.90 -8.54
N VAL A 190 1.16 -3.19 -8.71
CA VAL A 190 0.56 -4.20 -7.82
C VAL A 190 1.61 -4.65 -6.82
N THR A 191 1.23 -4.68 -5.56
CA THR A 191 2.04 -5.29 -4.50
C THR A 191 1.17 -5.82 -3.35
N HIS A 192 1.73 -6.71 -2.56
CA HIS A 192 1.20 -7.09 -1.25
C HIS A 192 2.03 -6.46 -0.10
N ASP A 193 3.11 -5.74 -0.42
CA ASP A 193 3.96 -5.07 0.56
C ASP A 193 3.45 -3.65 0.83
N GLN A 194 3.02 -3.42 2.08
CA GLN A 194 2.47 -2.14 2.51
C GLN A 194 3.53 -1.02 2.52
N ILE A 195 4.80 -1.36 2.77
CA ILE A 195 5.90 -0.38 2.77
C ILE A 195 6.14 0.12 1.35
N GLU A 196 6.05 -0.77 0.34
CA GLU A 196 6.11 -0.36 -1.07
C GLU A 196 4.99 0.61 -1.39
N ALA A 197 3.74 0.29 -0.99
CA ALA A 197 2.59 1.14 -1.22
C ALA A 197 2.75 2.52 -0.58
N MET A 198 3.11 2.57 0.69
CA MET A 198 3.27 3.83 1.42
C MET A 198 4.40 4.71 0.89
N THR A 199 5.47 4.11 0.35
CA THR A 199 6.67 4.85 -0.07
C THR A 199 6.67 5.26 -1.54
N LEU A 200 6.06 4.47 -2.41
CA LEU A 200 6.07 4.71 -3.86
C LEU A 200 4.87 5.53 -4.34
N ALA A 201 3.71 5.28 -3.77
CA ALA A 201 2.44 5.78 -4.30
C ALA A 201 2.26 7.30 -4.17
N THR A 202 1.62 7.89 -5.17
CA THR A 202 0.89 9.16 -5.03
C THR A 202 -0.56 8.89 -4.65
N LYS A 203 -1.12 7.76 -5.09
CA LYS A 203 -2.44 7.24 -4.73
C LYS A 203 -2.38 5.74 -4.47
N ILE A 204 -3.14 5.26 -3.49
CA ILE A 204 -3.31 3.85 -3.15
C ILE A 204 -4.77 3.47 -3.35
N ALA A 205 -5.02 2.34 -3.99
CA ALA A 205 -6.31 1.68 -3.99
C ALA A 205 -6.22 0.40 -3.15
N VAL A 206 -6.98 0.32 -2.09
CA VAL A 206 -7.08 -0.87 -1.23
C VAL A 206 -8.24 -1.72 -1.71
N LEU A 207 -7.94 -2.93 -2.20
CA LEU A 207 -8.92 -3.86 -2.75
C LEU A 207 -9.24 -4.98 -1.74
N LYS A 208 -10.53 -5.36 -1.68
CA LYS A 208 -11.01 -6.56 -0.98
C LYS A 208 -12.19 -7.14 -1.75
N ASP A 209 -12.19 -8.45 -1.99
CA ASP A 209 -13.30 -9.21 -2.58
C ASP A 209 -13.84 -8.62 -3.91
N GLY A 210 -12.93 -8.09 -4.75
CA GLY A 210 -13.26 -7.49 -6.04
C GLY A 210 -13.75 -6.05 -5.99
N CYS A 211 -13.75 -5.40 -4.81
CA CYS A 211 -14.20 -4.01 -4.62
C CYS A 211 -13.05 -3.14 -4.09
N ILE A 212 -13.07 -1.85 -4.43
CA ILE A 212 -12.20 -0.85 -3.80
C ILE A 212 -12.83 -0.48 -2.44
N GLN A 213 -12.09 -0.71 -1.36
CA GLN A 213 -12.48 -0.35 0.00
C GLN A 213 -12.16 1.10 0.33
N GLN A 214 -11.02 1.58 -0.18
CA GLN A 214 -10.63 2.98 -0.07
C GLN A 214 -9.65 3.32 -1.19
N TYR A 215 -9.76 4.55 -1.69
CA TYR A 215 -8.85 5.16 -2.65
C TYR A 215 -8.43 6.53 -2.13
N GLY A 216 -7.12 6.81 -2.09
CA GLY A 216 -6.62 8.07 -1.56
C GLY A 216 -5.09 8.15 -1.56
N SER A 217 -4.55 9.26 -1.03
CA SER A 217 -3.12 9.38 -0.77
C SER A 217 -2.65 8.39 0.32
N PRO A 218 -1.36 8.04 0.38
CA PRO A 218 -0.83 7.23 1.47
C PRO A 218 -1.20 7.77 2.86
N TYR A 219 -1.14 9.10 3.03
CA TYR A 219 -1.51 9.77 4.29
C TYR A 219 -2.98 9.53 4.65
N GLU A 220 -3.90 9.68 3.69
CA GLU A 220 -5.34 9.46 3.92
C GLU A 220 -5.65 8.01 4.26
N ILE A 221 -5.06 7.06 3.53
CA ILE A 221 -5.25 5.62 3.78
C ILE A 221 -4.78 5.22 5.19
N TYR A 222 -3.65 5.77 5.63
CA TYR A 222 -3.05 5.43 6.92
C TYR A 222 -3.75 6.11 8.10
N ASN A 223 -3.99 7.43 8.01
CA ASN A 223 -4.51 8.21 9.13
C ASN A 223 -6.04 8.30 9.14
N ASN A 224 -6.69 8.15 7.98
CA ASN A 224 -8.13 8.30 7.82
C ASN A 224 -8.78 7.07 7.17
N PRO A 225 -8.57 5.85 7.72
CA PRO A 225 -9.17 4.65 7.15
C PRO A 225 -10.70 4.75 7.13
N SER A 226 -11.32 4.33 6.01
CA SER A 226 -12.76 4.40 5.82
C SER A 226 -13.52 3.31 6.58
N ASN A 227 -12.86 2.17 6.84
CA ASN A 227 -13.45 1.05 7.57
C ASN A 227 -12.39 0.26 8.36
N MET A 228 -12.85 -0.69 9.18
CA MET A 228 -11.97 -1.51 10.02
C MET A 228 -11.01 -2.39 9.19
N PHE A 229 -11.43 -2.81 8.00
CA PHE A 229 -10.56 -3.59 7.12
C PHE A 229 -9.33 -2.77 6.70
N VAL A 230 -9.52 -1.56 6.17
CA VAL A 230 -8.41 -0.68 5.77
C VAL A 230 -7.52 -0.35 6.96
N ALA A 231 -8.12 -0.06 8.13
CA ALA A 231 -7.41 0.24 9.37
C ALA A 231 -6.49 -0.90 9.81
N SER A 232 -6.98 -2.15 9.74
CA SER A 232 -6.23 -3.35 10.13
C SER A 232 -5.28 -3.84 9.04
N PHE A 233 -5.61 -3.59 7.77
CA PHE A 233 -4.78 -4.03 6.65
C PHE A 233 -3.56 -3.14 6.46
N MET A 234 -3.65 -1.83 6.71
CA MET A 234 -2.56 -0.87 6.48
C MET A 234 -1.83 -0.51 7.77
N GLY A 235 -0.53 -0.80 7.78
CA GLY A 235 0.39 -0.55 8.90
C GLY A 235 1.05 -1.84 9.42
N ALA A 236 2.32 -1.74 9.83
CA ALA A 236 3.09 -2.83 10.44
C ALA A 236 3.82 -2.27 11.67
N PRO A 237 3.32 -2.55 12.89
CA PRO A 237 2.09 -3.29 13.22
C PRO A 237 0.81 -2.60 12.76
N SER A 238 -0.29 -3.36 12.65
CA SER A 238 -1.60 -2.84 12.25
C SER A 238 -2.23 -1.93 13.34
N MET A 239 -3.27 -1.18 12.96
CA MET A 239 -4.04 -0.40 13.93
C MET A 239 -4.68 -1.30 14.99
N ASN A 240 -4.55 -0.93 16.26
CA ASN A 240 -5.27 -1.56 17.35
C ASN A 240 -6.76 -1.26 17.22
N LEU A 241 -7.61 -2.28 17.26
CA LEU A 241 -9.06 -2.18 17.19
C LEU A 241 -9.66 -2.64 18.52
N ILE A 242 -9.98 -1.69 19.39
CA ILE A 242 -10.38 -1.91 20.77
C ILE A 242 -11.90 -1.74 20.92
N GLU A 243 -12.59 -2.77 21.38
CA GLU A 243 -14.03 -2.70 21.65
C GLU A 243 -14.32 -1.99 22.98
N GLY A 244 -15.31 -1.12 22.97
CA GLY A 244 -15.73 -0.41 24.17
C GLY A 244 -17.08 0.26 24.01
N LYS A 245 -17.53 0.91 25.08
CA LYS A 245 -18.79 1.66 25.11
C LYS A 245 -18.55 3.16 25.18
N VAL A 246 -19.28 3.90 24.37
CA VAL A 246 -19.36 5.35 24.49
C VAL A 246 -20.28 5.71 25.64
N LYS A 247 -19.84 6.60 26.52
CA LYS A 247 -20.60 7.09 27.66
C LYS A 247 -20.58 8.63 27.71
N LYS A 248 -21.66 9.23 28.07
CA LYS A 248 -21.70 10.67 28.40
C LYS A 248 -21.42 10.84 29.90
N VAL A 249 -20.44 11.68 30.24
CA VAL A 249 -20.04 11.99 31.61
C VAL A 249 -20.00 13.52 31.74
N GLY A 250 -21.08 14.09 32.35
CA GLY A 250 -21.28 15.53 32.32
C GLY A 250 -21.49 16.04 30.90
N ASP A 251 -20.69 17.01 30.49
CA ASP A 251 -20.70 17.57 29.12
C ASP A 251 -19.72 16.89 28.16
N SER A 252 -18.91 15.94 28.66
CA SER A 252 -17.90 15.23 27.85
C SER A 252 -18.36 13.82 27.47
N ILE A 253 -17.75 13.31 26.40
CA ILE A 253 -17.91 11.92 25.95
C ILE A 253 -16.67 11.14 26.37
N GLU A 254 -16.86 9.94 26.91
CA GLU A 254 -15.80 9.01 27.26
C GLU A 254 -15.98 7.68 26.52
N PHE A 255 -14.88 7.13 26.04
CA PHE A 255 -14.81 5.76 25.56
C PHE A 255 -14.33 4.85 26.69
N LYS A 256 -15.16 3.89 27.10
CA LYS A 256 -14.90 2.94 28.21
C LYS A 256 -14.62 1.57 27.67
N MET A 257 -13.46 1.01 28.03
CA MET A 257 -13.02 -0.34 27.69
C MET A 257 -12.64 -1.10 28.95
N LYS A 258 -12.71 -2.44 28.88
CA LYS A 258 -12.25 -3.32 29.96
C LYS A 258 -10.75 -3.59 29.82
N ILE A 259 -10.09 -3.84 30.95
CA ILE A 259 -8.73 -4.39 30.98
C ILE A 259 -8.74 -5.79 31.62
N SER A 260 -7.66 -6.53 31.46
CA SER A 260 -7.50 -7.93 31.95
C SER A 260 -7.78 -8.08 33.46
N SER A 261 -7.53 -7.05 34.27
CA SER A 261 -7.83 -7.04 35.70
C SER A 261 -9.33 -7.00 36.02
N GLY A 262 -10.20 -6.83 35.03
CA GLY A 262 -11.64 -6.62 35.19
C GLY A 262 -12.05 -5.17 35.45
N ASP A 263 -11.08 -4.27 35.63
CA ASP A 263 -11.32 -2.83 35.76
C ASP A 263 -11.71 -2.20 34.42
N ASN A 264 -12.28 -0.99 34.47
CA ASN A 264 -12.55 -0.20 33.26
C ASN A 264 -11.53 0.93 33.14
N VAL A 265 -10.98 1.09 31.94
CA VAL A 265 -10.22 2.26 31.55
C VAL A 265 -11.11 3.17 30.72
N SER A 266 -11.13 4.45 31.05
CA SER A 266 -11.82 5.48 30.30
C SER A 266 -10.82 6.38 29.58
N LEU A 267 -11.08 6.65 28.31
CA LEU A 267 -10.39 7.67 27.52
C LEU A 267 -11.40 8.78 27.21
N PRO A 268 -11.11 10.04 27.49
CA PRO A 268 -11.92 11.14 27.02
C PRO A 268 -11.91 11.15 25.48
N VAL A 269 -13.00 11.56 24.86
CA VAL A 269 -13.12 11.67 23.42
C VAL A 269 -13.63 13.07 23.12
N SER A 270 -12.78 13.85 22.45
CA SER A 270 -13.11 15.20 22.00
C SER A 270 -13.35 15.18 20.49
N ASP A 271 -14.28 15.99 20.04
CA ASP A 271 -14.48 16.41 18.64
C ASP A 271 -14.59 15.28 17.58
N VAL A 272 -15.18 14.14 17.93
CA VAL A 272 -15.55 13.11 16.93
C VAL A 272 -16.99 13.32 16.51
N GLU A 273 -17.17 13.90 15.32
CA GLU A 273 -18.48 14.12 14.72
C GLU A 273 -19.26 12.80 14.62
N GLY A 274 -20.55 12.82 14.91
CA GLY A 274 -21.42 11.64 14.86
C GLY A 274 -21.33 10.67 16.05
N LEU A 275 -20.31 10.75 16.90
CA LEU A 275 -20.14 9.82 18.03
C LEU A 275 -21.23 9.96 19.10
N GLU A 276 -21.87 11.12 19.22
CA GLU A 276 -22.99 11.35 20.13
C GLU A 276 -24.16 10.38 19.88
N SER A 277 -24.40 9.97 18.65
CA SER A 277 -25.45 9.01 18.29
C SER A 277 -25.17 7.59 18.78
N TYR A 278 -23.94 7.33 19.26
CA TYR A 278 -23.48 6.05 19.78
C TYR A 278 -23.38 6.01 21.30
N ILE A 279 -23.90 7.01 22.03
CA ILE A 279 -23.95 6.98 23.49
C ILE A 279 -24.66 5.70 23.93
N ASP A 280 -24.11 5.02 24.94
CA ASP A 280 -24.48 3.70 25.46
C ASP A 280 -24.37 2.51 24.50
N LYS A 281 -23.85 2.71 23.28
CA LYS A 281 -23.62 1.65 22.31
C LYS A 281 -22.18 1.16 22.34
N LEU A 282 -21.97 -0.06 21.83
CA LEU A 282 -20.66 -0.62 21.56
C LEU A 282 -20.12 -0.05 20.24
N VAL A 283 -18.91 0.46 20.28
CA VAL A 283 -18.13 0.91 19.12
C VAL A 283 -16.74 0.29 19.17
N VAL A 284 -15.97 0.44 18.09
CA VAL A 284 -14.58 0.03 18.04
C VAL A 284 -13.72 1.28 17.90
N CYS A 285 -12.80 1.47 18.87
CA CYS A 285 -11.79 2.51 18.82
C CYS A 285 -10.58 1.99 18.09
N GLY A 286 -10.17 2.65 17.02
CA GLY A 286 -8.93 2.42 16.29
C GLY A 286 -7.85 3.36 16.80
N ILE A 287 -6.72 2.80 17.22
CA ILE A 287 -5.55 3.58 17.66
C ILE A 287 -4.27 2.93 17.11
N ARG A 288 -3.40 3.72 16.51
CA ARG A 288 -2.13 3.22 15.96
C ARG A 288 -1.15 2.86 17.08
N PRO A 289 -0.27 1.86 16.90
CA PRO A 289 0.75 1.49 17.89
C PRO A 289 1.61 2.67 18.35
N GLU A 290 1.99 3.58 17.46
CA GLU A 290 2.78 4.77 17.77
C GLU A 290 2.02 5.85 18.54
N ALA A 291 0.70 5.77 18.58
CA ALA A 291 -0.14 6.64 19.39
C ALA A 291 -0.30 6.13 20.84
N ILE A 292 0.23 4.92 21.15
CA ILE A 292 0.37 4.38 22.50
C ILE A 292 1.86 4.22 22.76
N THR A 293 2.45 5.09 23.60
CA THR A 293 3.90 5.16 23.74
C THR A 293 4.34 5.55 25.16
N ASP A 294 5.66 5.56 25.42
CA ASP A 294 6.24 6.15 26.60
C ASP A 294 6.35 7.69 26.45
N LEU A 295 6.38 8.39 27.59
CA LEU A 295 6.37 9.87 27.65
C LEU A 295 7.50 10.55 26.86
N GLU A 296 8.64 9.88 26.68
CA GLU A 296 9.81 10.47 26.04
C GLU A 296 9.59 10.77 24.55
N LEU A 297 8.72 10.02 23.88
CA LEU A 297 8.45 10.20 22.45
C LEU A 297 7.45 11.32 22.14
N LEU A 298 6.64 11.76 23.11
CA LEU A 298 5.60 12.78 22.90
C LEU A 298 6.05 14.23 23.21
N SER A 299 7.23 14.41 23.77
CA SER A 299 7.72 15.72 24.24
C SER A 299 7.83 16.82 23.17
N ASN A 300 7.66 16.47 21.88
CA ASN A 300 7.79 17.39 20.75
C ASN A 300 6.46 17.88 20.15
N ASN A 301 5.30 17.44 20.66
CA ASN A 301 3.98 17.79 20.09
C ASN A 301 3.12 18.53 21.14
N SER A 302 3.27 19.84 21.22
CA SER A 302 2.64 20.73 22.21
C SER A 302 1.10 20.83 22.16
N ASN A 303 0.44 20.25 21.14
CA ASN A 303 -1.01 20.31 20.92
C ASN A 303 -1.71 18.94 20.97
N ALA A 304 -1.04 17.87 21.36
CA ALA A 304 -1.64 16.55 21.44
C ALA A 304 -2.48 16.42 22.72
N GLU A 305 -3.74 16.04 22.58
CA GLU A 305 -4.57 15.63 23.72
C GLU A 305 -4.09 14.24 24.18
N VAL A 306 -3.42 14.20 25.31
CA VAL A 306 -2.76 12.97 25.80
C VAL A 306 -3.33 12.55 27.14
N VAL A 307 -3.45 11.24 27.34
CA VAL A 307 -3.88 10.63 28.60
C VAL A 307 -2.90 9.53 28.99
N GLU A 308 -2.43 9.57 30.24
CA GLU A 308 -1.58 8.52 30.80
C GLU A 308 -2.41 7.45 31.48
N LYS A 309 -2.05 6.19 31.26
CA LYS A 309 -2.61 5.03 31.94
C LYS A 309 -1.50 4.08 32.38
N GLU A 310 -1.63 3.53 33.57
CA GLU A 310 -0.76 2.48 34.06
C GLU A 310 -1.37 1.13 33.66
N LEU A 311 -0.63 0.36 32.81
CA LEU A 311 -1.11 -0.87 32.21
C LEU A 311 -0.08 -1.99 32.41
N LEU A 312 -0.56 -3.21 32.55
CA LEU A 312 0.25 -4.41 32.64
C LEU A 312 0.72 -4.80 31.23
N VAL A 313 2.03 -4.97 31.07
CA VAL A 313 2.63 -5.46 29.83
C VAL A 313 2.70 -6.99 29.87
N ASP A 314 2.14 -7.65 28.86
CA ASP A 314 2.13 -9.11 28.74
C ASP A 314 3.41 -9.61 28.07
N VAL A 315 3.76 -9.06 26.91
CA VAL A 315 4.95 -9.44 26.13
C VAL A 315 5.71 -8.20 25.70
N VAL A 316 7.04 -8.30 25.59
CA VAL A 316 7.92 -7.25 25.07
C VAL A 316 8.72 -7.81 23.91
N GLU A 317 8.68 -7.11 22.76
CA GLU A 317 9.40 -7.47 21.54
C GLU A 317 10.37 -6.35 21.13
N PRO A 318 11.66 -6.45 21.48
CA PRO A 318 12.67 -5.49 21.02
C PRO A 318 12.93 -5.65 19.52
N ALA A 319 12.73 -4.60 18.73
CA ALA A 319 12.94 -4.57 17.28
C ALA A 319 14.09 -3.65 16.85
N GLY A 320 15.02 -3.38 17.75
CA GLY A 320 16.19 -2.52 17.47
C GLY A 320 15.91 -1.06 17.70
N SER A 321 15.41 -0.32 16.70
CA SER A 321 15.05 1.10 16.85
C SER A 321 13.80 1.32 17.69
N ASP A 322 12.95 0.33 17.80
CA ASP A 322 11.67 0.36 18.50
C ASP A 322 11.55 -0.85 19.44
N THR A 323 10.76 -0.71 20.48
CA THR A 323 10.32 -1.82 21.34
C THR A 323 8.80 -1.88 21.29
N PHE A 324 8.24 -3.03 20.96
CA PHE A 324 6.79 -3.24 20.99
C PHE A 324 6.40 -3.88 22.32
N ALA A 325 5.48 -3.21 23.04
CA ALA A 325 4.86 -3.76 24.24
C ALA A 325 3.45 -4.25 23.89
N ILE A 326 3.19 -5.52 24.15
CA ILE A 326 1.89 -6.14 23.93
C ILE A 326 1.16 -6.16 25.27
N LEU A 327 -0.07 -5.66 25.27
CA LEU A 327 -0.94 -5.56 26.42
C LEU A 327 -2.38 -5.94 26.04
N GLU A 328 -3.26 -6.11 27.01
CA GLU A 328 -4.65 -6.47 26.77
C GLU A 328 -5.58 -5.31 27.13
N LEU A 329 -6.32 -4.81 26.12
CA LEU A 329 -7.34 -3.79 26.26
C LEU A 329 -8.60 -4.21 25.50
N GLY A 330 -9.78 -4.09 26.11
CA GLY A 330 -11.04 -4.47 25.49
C GLY A 330 -11.12 -5.95 25.11
N GLU A 331 -10.51 -6.83 25.93
CA GLU A 331 -10.42 -8.29 25.68
C GLU A 331 -9.65 -8.65 24.39
N LYS A 332 -8.80 -7.74 23.88
CA LYS A 332 -7.94 -7.95 22.72
C LYS A 332 -6.49 -7.56 23.01
N GLN A 333 -5.59 -8.20 22.30
CA GLN A 333 -4.18 -7.79 22.31
C GLN A 333 -4.02 -6.44 21.60
N VAL A 334 -3.28 -5.55 22.22
CA VAL A 334 -2.99 -4.19 21.78
C VAL A 334 -1.48 -4.02 21.78
N VAL A 335 -0.95 -3.43 20.72
CA VAL A 335 0.48 -3.18 20.56
C VAL A 335 0.73 -1.69 20.82
N ALA A 336 1.61 -1.40 21.76
CA ALA A 336 2.19 -0.09 21.99
C ALA A 336 3.60 -0.02 21.39
N ARG A 337 3.97 1.11 20.80
CA ARG A 337 5.32 1.35 20.26
C ARG A 337 6.09 2.25 21.20
N LEU A 338 7.14 1.71 21.79
CA LEU A 338 8.02 2.37 22.75
C LEU A 338 9.38 2.70 22.11
N ASN A 339 10.16 3.56 22.77
CA ASN A 339 11.53 3.82 22.38
C ASN A 339 12.36 2.51 22.39
N GLY A 340 13.27 2.34 21.42
CA GLY A 340 14.16 1.18 21.35
C GLY A 340 15.04 0.97 22.60
N ASN A 341 15.28 2.04 23.37
CA ASN A 341 16.00 1.99 24.64
C ASN A 341 15.09 1.74 25.86
N SER A 342 13.79 1.57 25.65
CA SER A 342 12.85 1.28 26.75
C SER A 342 13.25 0.00 27.49
N ARG A 343 13.23 0.09 28.85
CA ARG A 343 13.60 -1.03 29.73
C ARG A 343 12.38 -1.77 30.29
N VAL A 344 11.26 -1.65 29.62
CA VAL A 344 10.02 -2.32 30.03
C VAL A 344 10.20 -3.83 29.99
N SER A 345 9.67 -4.52 31.00
CA SER A 345 9.71 -5.98 31.12
C SER A 345 8.30 -6.59 31.11
N ALA A 346 8.19 -7.82 30.61
CA ALA A 346 6.93 -8.56 30.69
C ALA A 346 6.53 -8.80 32.16
N GLY A 347 5.23 -8.65 32.45
CA GLY A 347 4.68 -8.73 33.80
C GLY A 347 4.80 -7.44 34.62
N GLU A 348 5.34 -6.38 34.06
CA GLU A 348 5.49 -5.07 34.71
C GLU A 348 4.32 -4.15 34.40
N LYS A 349 3.90 -3.32 35.37
CA LYS A 349 2.98 -2.22 35.14
C LYS A 349 3.75 -0.98 34.71
N VAL A 350 3.39 -0.45 33.56
CA VAL A 350 4.07 0.67 32.92
C VAL A 350 3.07 1.79 32.64
N LYS A 351 3.52 3.04 32.86
CA LYS A 351 2.77 4.21 32.44
C LYS A 351 2.92 4.42 30.95
N LEU A 352 1.83 4.27 30.22
CA LEU A 352 1.74 4.51 28.79
C LEU A 352 0.87 5.73 28.51
N THR A 353 1.27 6.47 27.51
CA THR A 353 0.60 7.68 27.05
C THR A 353 -0.17 7.39 25.77
N PHE A 354 -1.46 7.76 25.76
CA PHE A 354 -2.35 7.64 24.63
C PHE A 354 -2.51 9.00 23.96
N ASN A 355 -2.15 9.11 22.71
CA ASN A 355 -2.42 10.30 21.90
C ASN A 355 -3.84 10.19 21.30
N LEU A 356 -4.78 10.90 21.90
CA LEU A 356 -6.19 10.81 21.54
C LEU A 356 -6.52 11.53 20.22
N SER A 357 -5.72 12.49 19.79
CA SER A 357 -5.91 13.19 18.51
C SER A 357 -5.73 12.27 17.29
N GLN A 358 -5.16 11.07 17.47
CA GLN A 358 -4.95 10.06 16.44
C GLN A 358 -5.90 8.86 16.54
N THR A 359 -6.96 8.99 17.36
CA THR A 359 -7.98 7.94 17.47
C THR A 359 -9.05 8.08 16.39
N VAL A 360 -9.57 6.95 15.94
CA VAL A 360 -10.70 6.87 15.02
C VAL A 360 -11.73 5.90 15.59
N PHE A 361 -13.01 6.09 15.25
CA PHE A 361 -14.07 5.22 15.74
C PHE A 361 -14.81 4.56 14.59
N PHE A 362 -15.21 3.29 14.81
CA PHE A 362 -15.95 2.50 13.83
C PHE A 362 -17.23 1.96 14.46
N ASP A 363 -18.28 1.91 13.66
CA ASP A 363 -19.49 1.16 14.02
C ASP A 363 -19.16 -0.33 14.04
N LYS A 364 -19.52 -1.01 15.14
CA LYS A 364 -19.22 -2.44 15.34
C LYS A 364 -19.96 -3.34 14.36
N LYS A 365 -21.10 -2.93 13.80
CA LYS A 365 -21.92 -3.77 12.92
C LYS A 365 -21.60 -3.58 11.45
N THR A 366 -21.42 -2.34 11.03
CA THR A 366 -21.13 -2.01 9.63
C THR A 366 -19.66 -2.02 9.33
N GLU A 367 -18.80 -1.97 10.36
CA GLU A 367 -17.34 -1.81 10.28
C GLU A 367 -16.89 -0.49 9.64
N GLU A 368 -17.83 0.40 9.32
CA GLU A 368 -17.57 1.69 8.72
C GLU A 368 -17.13 2.72 9.78
N ARG A 369 -16.31 3.69 9.35
CA ARG A 369 -15.85 4.78 10.22
C ARG A 369 -17.02 5.68 10.61
N ILE A 370 -17.12 6.02 11.89
CA ILE A 370 -18.04 7.04 12.44
C ILE A 370 -17.45 8.42 12.11
N ARG A 371 -18.25 9.26 11.48
CA ARG A 371 -17.89 10.62 11.05
C ARG A 371 -19.02 11.57 11.36
#